data_cc6b85d404a7c8b71f22397d5f267cfb
#
_entry.id   cc6b85d404a7c8b71f22397d5f267cfb
#
_cell.length_a   1.000
_cell.length_b   1.000
_cell.length_c   1.000
_cell.angle_alpha   90.00
_cell.angle_beta   90.00
_cell.angle_gamma   90.00
#
_symmetry.space_group_name_H-M   'P 1'
#
loop_
_entity.id
_entity.type
_entity.pdbx_description
1 polymer ?
#
loop_
_entity_poly.entity_id
_entity_poly.type
_entity_poly.pdbx_seq_one_letter_code
_entity_poly.pdbx_strand_id
1 'polypeptide(L)'
;MPHPIRLRLLLLVALVLATLPGGAQLTPPAIQWQQLAPGLQLGEYASPLKSEIGDSKITILRVDPNVYAFRLLESVQFKDQRRTAAQWCQQQQLVACINAGMYEPNGRSSGYMRSGKRLNNAALNANNSLLAFGPTDGHLPEIKLIDRGCEADWEQQAQRYRACSQSIRMIDCHRNNTWAPKPQRWSSAVWGMDADGQALLTFCRSPYTMHDYVDILLQSPLRIQQAMYLEGGPEASLYVKSGPTERNLFGSYETGFTENDDSKAAFPLPNVIGIMKK
;
A
#
# COMPACT_ATOMS: atom_id res chain seq x y z
N MET A 1 56.63 75.54 14.99
CA MET A 1 56.46 74.40 14.04
C MET A 1 55.24 73.64 14.51
N PRO A 2 54.11 73.61 13.77
CA PRO A 2 52.90 72.93 14.20
C PRO A 2 52.89 71.50 13.65
N HIS A 3 52.48 70.54 14.49
CA HIS A 3 52.25 69.15 14.15
C HIS A 3 50.90 68.94 13.43
N PRO A 4 50.81 68.08 12.40
CA PRO A 4 49.52 67.80 11.76
C PRO A 4 48.74 66.78 12.54
N ILE A 5 47.47 67.09 12.79
CA ILE A 5 46.47 66.25 13.36
C ILE A 5 46.04 65.23 12.27
N ARG A 6 46.26 63.91 12.52
CA ARG A 6 45.77 62.82 11.66
C ARG A 6 44.34 62.51 12.04
N LEU A 7 43.41 62.87 11.16
CA LEU A 7 42.01 62.50 11.22
C LEU A 7 41.86 61.00 10.82
N ARG A 8 41.52 60.13 11.77
CA ARG A 8 41.18 58.71 11.48
C ARG A 8 39.70 58.60 11.09
N LEU A 9 39.47 58.34 9.83
CA LEU A 9 38.15 58.05 9.28
C LEU A 9 37.77 56.63 9.69
N LEU A 10 36.78 56.42 10.59
CA LEU A 10 36.17 55.14 10.95
C LEU A 10 35.10 54.82 9.91
N LEU A 11 35.38 53.85 9.02
CA LEU A 11 34.39 53.27 8.15
C LEU A 11 33.51 52.29 8.96
N LEU A 12 32.27 52.69 9.23
CA LEU A 12 31.24 51.81 9.74
C LEU A 12 30.71 50.94 8.55
N VAL A 13 31.11 49.68 8.49
CA VAL A 13 30.52 48.70 7.58
C VAL A 13 29.23 48.20 8.20
N ALA A 14 28.09 48.68 7.72
CA ALA A 14 26.77 48.16 8.08
C ALA A 14 26.57 46.79 7.39
N LEU A 15 26.63 45.72 8.18
CA LEU A 15 26.33 44.36 7.73
C LEU A 15 24.81 44.24 7.59
N VAL A 16 24.26 44.35 6.37
CA VAL A 16 22.86 44.06 6.07
C VAL A 16 22.70 42.53 6.02
N LEU A 17 22.23 41.95 7.11
CA LEU A 17 21.75 40.56 7.13
C LEU A 17 20.45 40.47 6.29
N ALA A 18 20.58 40.08 5.03
CA ALA A 18 19.43 39.69 4.21
C ALA A 18 18.82 38.41 4.80
N THR A 19 17.70 38.53 5.48
CA THR A 19 16.86 37.37 5.86
C THR A 19 16.27 36.79 4.58
N LEU A 20 16.81 35.65 4.12
CA LEU A 20 16.19 34.86 3.06
C LEU A 20 14.80 34.45 3.55
N PRO A 21 13.75 34.66 2.74
CA PRO A 21 12.42 34.15 3.09
C PRO A 21 12.53 32.66 3.27
N GLY A 22 12.21 32.16 4.47
CA GLY A 22 12.16 30.73 4.76
C GLY A 22 11.26 30.06 3.72
N GLY A 23 11.81 29.09 2.97
CA GLY A 23 11.05 28.33 2.02
C GLY A 23 9.81 27.76 2.71
N ALA A 24 8.63 28.10 2.22
CA ALA A 24 7.38 27.54 2.70
C ALA A 24 7.46 26.01 2.55
N GLN A 25 7.60 25.32 3.65
CA GLN A 25 7.59 23.87 3.70
C GLN A 25 6.16 23.46 3.31
N LEU A 26 5.98 22.99 2.06
CA LEU A 26 4.69 22.52 1.58
C LEU A 26 4.24 21.35 2.47
N THR A 27 3.26 21.60 3.32
CA THR A 27 2.65 20.52 4.10
C THR A 27 1.96 19.55 3.12
N PRO A 28 2.17 18.23 3.29
CA PRO A 28 1.50 17.25 2.44
C PRO A 28 -0.02 17.47 2.47
N PRO A 29 -0.73 17.22 1.37
CA PRO A 29 -2.19 17.30 1.36
C PRO A 29 -2.78 16.42 2.47
N ALA A 30 -3.86 16.90 3.10
CA ALA A 30 -4.58 16.11 4.09
C ALA A 30 -5.35 14.97 3.40
N ILE A 31 -5.44 13.82 4.07
CA ILE A 31 -6.34 12.74 3.63
C ILE A 31 -7.76 13.10 4.01
N GLN A 32 -8.68 12.98 3.07
CA GLN A 32 -10.11 13.16 3.31
C GLN A 32 -10.69 11.83 3.79
N TRP A 33 -10.92 11.70 5.10
CA TRP A 33 -11.43 10.48 5.70
C TRP A 33 -12.95 10.49 5.81
N GLN A 34 -13.58 9.37 5.41
CA GLN A 34 -14.97 9.02 5.66
C GLN A 34 -15.02 7.82 6.62
N GLN A 35 -15.67 7.96 7.77
CA GLN A 35 -15.94 6.83 8.65
C GLN A 35 -17.05 5.97 8.02
N LEU A 36 -16.78 4.72 7.71
CA LEU A 36 -17.75 3.77 7.15
C LEU A 36 -18.47 2.96 8.24
N ALA A 37 -17.70 2.50 9.23
CA ALA A 37 -18.16 1.76 10.40
C ALA A 37 -17.08 1.83 11.49
N PRO A 38 -17.37 1.47 12.77
CA PRO A 38 -16.32 1.37 13.79
C PRO A 38 -15.13 0.54 13.29
N GLY A 39 -13.92 1.09 13.35
CA GLY A 39 -12.70 0.44 12.88
C GLY A 39 -12.55 0.33 11.35
N LEU A 40 -13.40 1.01 10.56
CA LEU A 40 -13.32 1.02 9.08
C LEU A 40 -13.45 2.42 8.54
N GLN A 41 -12.41 2.93 7.89
CA GLN A 41 -12.37 4.28 7.31
C GLN A 41 -11.94 4.20 5.84
N LEU A 42 -12.59 4.99 5.00
CA LEU A 42 -12.22 5.19 3.61
C LEU A 42 -11.61 6.57 3.45
N GLY A 43 -10.41 6.64 2.89
CA GLY A 43 -9.68 7.87 2.67
C GLY A 43 -9.38 8.12 1.19
N GLU A 44 -9.34 9.39 0.79
CA GLU A 44 -8.77 9.82 -0.47
C GLU A 44 -7.58 10.75 -0.22
N TYR A 45 -6.46 10.45 -0.84
CA TYR A 45 -5.24 11.25 -0.80
C TYR A 45 -4.89 11.74 -2.20
N ALA A 46 -4.91 13.05 -2.41
CA ALA A 46 -4.45 13.64 -3.65
C ALA A 46 -2.91 13.65 -3.67
N SER A 47 -2.31 12.86 -4.53
CA SER A 47 -0.85 12.80 -4.67
C SER A 47 -0.27 14.17 -5.00
N PRO A 48 0.77 14.63 -4.31
CA PRO A 48 1.50 15.85 -4.67
C PRO A 48 2.22 15.70 -6.01
N LEU A 49 2.75 14.51 -6.30
CA LEU A 49 3.28 14.14 -7.61
C LEU A 49 2.11 13.80 -8.53
N LYS A 50 1.99 14.50 -9.66
CA LYS A 50 0.91 14.25 -10.61
C LYS A 50 1.32 13.20 -11.64
N SER A 51 0.43 12.23 -11.86
CA SER A 51 0.52 11.32 -13.00
C SER A 51 0.00 12.01 -14.26
N GLU A 52 0.58 11.67 -15.41
CA GLU A 52 0.10 12.14 -16.71
C GLU A 52 -1.27 11.55 -17.09
N ILE A 53 -1.66 10.45 -16.47
CA ILE A 53 -2.89 9.70 -16.74
C ILE A 53 -3.66 9.51 -15.44
N GLY A 54 -4.98 9.68 -15.50
CA GLY A 54 -5.87 9.55 -14.36
C GLY A 54 -5.94 10.80 -13.48
N ASP A 55 -6.47 10.67 -12.27
CA ASP A 55 -6.78 11.77 -11.36
C ASP A 55 -5.72 12.02 -10.26
N SER A 56 -4.67 11.19 -10.23
CA SER A 56 -3.60 11.22 -9.22
C SER A 56 -4.08 11.05 -7.78
N LYS A 57 -5.19 10.34 -7.60
CA LYS A 57 -5.74 10.03 -6.28
C LYS A 57 -5.36 8.63 -5.84
N ILE A 58 -5.06 8.51 -4.56
CA ILE A 58 -4.86 7.23 -3.88
C ILE A 58 -6.05 7.02 -2.95
N THR A 59 -6.79 5.94 -3.18
CA THR A 59 -7.84 5.49 -2.27
C THR A 59 -7.24 4.59 -1.21
N ILE A 60 -7.60 4.83 0.05
CA ILE A 60 -7.07 4.10 1.21
C ILE A 60 -8.24 3.54 2.01
N LEU A 61 -8.27 2.24 2.22
CA LEU A 61 -9.14 1.63 3.22
C LEU A 61 -8.29 1.31 4.46
N ARG A 62 -8.58 2.01 5.56
CA ARG A 62 -7.95 1.79 6.88
C ARG A 62 -8.83 0.88 7.70
N VAL A 63 -8.27 -0.24 8.15
CA VAL A 63 -8.99 -1.32 8.82
C VAL A 63 -8.35 -1.63 10.17
N ASP A 64 -9.16 -1.60 11.23
CA ASP A 64 -8.72 -1.99 12.57
C ASP A 64 -8.74 -3.52 12.73
N PRO A 65 -7.57 -4.17 12.90
CA PRO A 65 -7.49 -5.62 13.08
C PRO A 65 -8.13 -6.12 14.39
N ASN A 66 -8.43 -5.24 15.33
CA ASN A 66 -9.16 -5.63 16.55
C ASN A 66 -10.65 -5.85 16.29
N VAL A 67 -11.20 -5.18 15.26
CA VAL A 67 -12.63 -5.23 14.89
C VAL A 67 -12.89 -6.15 13.70
N TYR A 68 -11.91 -6.28 12.82
CA TYR A 68 -12.04 -7.04 11.56
C TYR A 68 -11.07 -8.21 11.52
N ALA A 69 -11.53 -9.29 10.88
CA ALA A 69 -10.74 -10.47 10.53
C ALA A 69 -10.44 -10.49 9.04
N PHE A 70 -9.38 -11.23 8.67
CA PHE A 70 -8.90 -11.34 7.29
C PHE A 70 -8.93 -12.80 6.84
N ARG A 71 -9.31 -13.03 5.59
CA ARG A 71 -9.38 -14.38 5.00
C ARG A 71 -8.71 -14.41 3.63
N LEU A 72 -7.88 -15.42 3.41
CA LEU A 72 -7.41 -15.76 2.07
C LEU A 72 -8.47 -16.59 1.36
N LEU A 73 -8.91 -16.10 0.22
CA LEU A 73 -9.86 -16.78 -0.65
C LEU A 73 -9.18 -17.08 -1.99
N GLU A 74 -9.24 -18.32 -2.40
CA GLU A 74 -8.57 -18.84 -3.58
C GLU A 74 -9.58 -19.51 -4.51
N SER A 75 -9.55 -19.25 -5.82
CA SER A 75 -10.48 -19.80 -6.80
C SER A 75 -10.54 -21.33 -6.78
N VAL A 76 -9.40 -21.96 -6.49
CA VAL A 76 -9.29 -23.42 -6.34
C VAL A 76 -10.22 -24.00 -5.27
N GLN A 77 -10.59 -23.20 -4.26
CA GLN A 77 -11.61 -23.61 -3.26
C GLN A 77 -13.03 -23.60 -3.81
N PHE A 78 -13.24 -22.96 -4.98
CA PHE A 78 -14.53 -22.70 -5.60
C PHE A 78 -14.56 -23.16 -7.06
N LYS A 79 -14.03 -24.35 -7.34
CA LYS A 79 -14.00 -24.99 -8.68
C LYS A 79 -13.27 -24.12 -9.72
N ASP A 80 -12.15 -23.51 -9.32
CA ASP A 80 -11.31 -22.61 -10.14
C ASP A 80 -12.03 -21.41 -10.76
N GLN A 81 -13.17 -21.03 -10.22
CA GLN A 81 -13.89 -19.85 -10.66
C GLN A 81 -13.25 -18.58 -10.15
N ARG A 82 -12.58 -17.86 -11.05
CA ARG A 82 -12.11 -16.51 -10.80
C ARG A 82 -13.30 -15.54 -10.71
N ARG A 83 -13.18 -14.52 -9.88
CA ARG A 83 -14.23 -13.54 -9.63
C ARG A 83 -13.62 -12.14 -9.49
N THR A 84 -14.35 -11.12 -9.89
CA THR A 84 -13.97 -9.76 -9.55
C THR A 84 -13.98 -9.54 -8.03
N ALA A 85 -13.27 -8.52 -7.52
CA ALA A 85 -13.28 -8.21 -6.09
C ALA A 85 -14.70 -8.00 -5.54
N ALA A 86 -15.59 -7.37 -6.32
CA ALA A 86 -17.01 -7.20 -5.97
C ALA A 86 -17.74 -8.54 -5.85
N GLN A 87 -17.54 -9.47 -6.80
CA GLN A 87 -18.17 -10.79 -6.76
C GLN A 87 -17.66 -11.63 -5.59
N TRP A 88 -16.36 -11.55 -5.26
CA TRP A 88 -15.81 -12.19 -4.07
C TRP A 88 -16.49 -11.68 -2.81
N CYS A 89 -16.61 -10.35 -2.66
CA CYS A 89 -17.26 -9.74 -1.50
C CYS A 89 -18.73 -10.14 -1.38
N GLN A 90 -19.49 -10.11 -2.46
CA GLN A 90 -20.90 -10.48 -2.45
C GLN A 90 -21.12 -11.93 -2.07
N GLN A 91 -20.36 -12.86 -2.69
CA GLN A 91 -20.56 -14.30 -2.47
C GLN A 91 -20.05 -14.78 -1.10
N GLN A 92 -19.05 -14.10 -0.54
CA GLN A 92 -18.44 -14.46 0.72
C GLN A 92 -18.85 -13.55 1.90
N GLN A 93 -19.81 -12.64 1.66
CA GLN A 93 -20.34 -11.71 2.67
C GLN A 93 -19.25 -10.88 3.35
N LEU A 94 -18.32 -10.33 2.54
CA LEU A 94 -17.22 -9.52 3.01
C LEU A 94 -17.56 -8.04 2.93
N VAL A 95 -16.95 -7.24 3.78
CA VAL A 95 -17.06 -5.77 3.73
C VAL A 95 -16.08 -5.14 2.74
N ALA A 96 -14.96 -5.82 2.48
CA ALA A 96 -13.98 -5.38 1.49
C ALA A 96 -13.15 -6.56 0.97
N CYS A 97 -12.49 -6.34 -0.17
CA CYS A 97 -11.67 -7.34 -0.84
C CYS A 97 -10.58 -6.65 -1.67
N ILE A 98 -9.37 -7.17 -1.59
CA ILE A 98 -8.19 -6.71 -2.36
C ILE A 98 -7.43 -7.92 -2.91
N ASN A 99 -6.58 -7.73 -3.91
CA ASN A 99 -5.66 -8.75 -4.41
C ASN A 99 -4.89 -9.43 -3.26
N ALA A 100 -4.56 -10.72 -3.41
CA ALA A 100 -3.75 -11.43 -2.41
C ALA A 100 -2.26 -11.53 -2.78
N GLY A 101 -1.85 -10.92 -3.88
CA GLY A 101 -0.52 -10.97 -4.47
C GLY A 101 -0.59 -11.38 -5.94
N MET A 102 0.53 -11.22 -6.65
CA MET A 102 0.66 -11.59 -8.05
C MET A 102 0.43 -13.10 -8.28
N TYR A 103 0.00 -13.45 -9.49
CA TYR A 103 -0.33 -14.82 -9.83
C TYR A 103 0.06 -15.17 -11.27
N GLU A 104 0.23 -16.46 -11.51
CA GLU A 104 0.51 -17.04 -12.82
C GLU A 104 -0.79 -17.20 -13.66
N PRO A 105 -0.71 -17.37 -14.98
CA PRO A 105 -1.89 -17.55 -15.84
C PRO A 105 -2.85 -18.66 -15.40
N ASN A 106 -2.34 -19.70 -14.73
CA ASN A 106 -3.16 -20.78 -14.17
C ASN A 106 -3.84 -20.41 -12.84
N GLY A 107 -3.65 -19.20 -12.31
CA GLY A 107 -4.22 -18.72 -11.04
C GLY A 107 -3.41 -19.06 -9.78
N ARG A 108 -2.30 -19.79 -9.92
CA ARG A 108 -1.38 -20.05 -8.81
C ARG A 108 -0.65 -18.75 -8.43
N SER A 109 -0.48 -18.51 -7.12
CA SER A 109 0.32 -17.39 -6.65
C SER A 109 1.77 -17.45 -7.17
N SER A 110 2.35 -16.32 -7.55
CA SER A 110 3.76 -16.22 -7.97
C SER A 110 4.73 -16.37 -6.79
N GLY A 111 4.28 -16.13 -5.55
CA GLY A 111 5.03 -16.31 -4.31
C GLY A 111 4.42 -17.38 -3.42
N TYR A 112 5.08 -17.67 -2.30
CA TYR A 112 4.53 -18.59 -1.30
C TYR A 112 3.13 -18.14 -0.87
N MET A 113 2.18 -19.09 -0.89
CA MET A 113 0.81 -18.82 -0.46
C MET A 113 0.23 -20.07 0.21
N ARG A 114 -0.29 -19.90 1.43
CA ARG A 114 -0.85 -20.95 2.26
C ARG A 114 -2.15 -20.50 2.93
N SER A 115 -3.15 -21.35 2.93
CA SER A 115 -4.40 -21.19 3.67
C SER A 115 -4.72 -22.46 4.45
N GLY A 116 -4.52 -22.44 5.76
CA GLY A 116 -4.61 -23.63 6.62
C GLY A 116 -3.58 -24.68 6.21
N LYS A 117 -4.05 -25.88 5.87
CA LYS A 117 -3.22 -27.00 5.36
C LYS A 117 -2.99 -26.94 3.84
N ARG A 118 -3.69 -26.06 3.13
CA ARG A 118 -3.58 -25.96 1.67
C ARG A 118 -2.41 -25.05 1.31
N LEU A 119 -1.60 -25.54 0.39
CA LEU A 119 -0.54 -24.78 -0.26
C LEU A 119 -0.98 -24.46 -1.69
N ASN A 120 -1.25 -23.20 -1.99
CA ASN A 120 -1.45 -22.71 -3.35
C ASN A 120 -0.11 -22.68 -4.09
N ASN A 121 0.91 -22.12 -3.45
CA ASN A 121 2.28 -22.22 -3.89
C ASN A 121 3.19 -22.49 -2.68
N ALA A 122 3.91 -23.60 -2.70
CA ALA A 122 4.84 -23.98 -1.64
C ALA A 122 6.22 -23.33 -1.79
N ALA A 123 6.53 -22.76 -2.96
CA ALA A 123 7.85 -22.21 -3.23
C ALA A 123 7.99 -20.77 -2.68
N LEU A 124 8.95 -20.58 -1.79
CA LEU A 124 9.44 -19.26 -1.43
C LEU A 124 10.33 -18.72 -2.54
N ASN A 125 10.14 -17.47 -2.89
CA ASN A 125 11.00 -16.75 -3.82
C ASN A 125 11.81 -15.65 -3.11
N ALA A 126 12.49 -14.78 -3.87
CA ALA A 126 13.33 -13.70 -3.34
C ALA A 126 12.53 -12.52 -2.73
N ASN A 127 11.21 -12.50 -2.86
CA ASN A 127 10.37 -11.44 -2.29
C ASN A 127 10.39 -11.49 -0.76
N ASN A 128 10.62 -10.36 -0.11
CA ASN A 128 10.93 -10.30 1.30
C ASN A 128 9.74 -9.98 2.21
N SER A 129 8.53 -9.81 1.69
CA SER A 129 7.35 -9.59 2.52
C SER A 129 6.43 -10.81 2.54
N LEU A 130 5.97 -11.14 3.74
CA LEU A 130 4.93 -12.13 4.00
C LEU A 130 3.81 -11.46 4.78
N LEU A 131 2.61 -11.44 4.21
CA LEU A 131 1.41 -11.05 4.93
C LEU A 131 0.81 -12.28 5.58
N ALA A 132 0.81 -12.30 6.92
CA ALA A 132 0.31 -13.42 7.73
C ALA A 132 -0.94 -12.97 8.50
N PHE A 133 -1.99 -13.78 8.52
CA PHE A 133 -3.26 -13.45 9.17
C PHE A 133 -4.04 -14.67 9.64
N GLY A 134 -5.03 -14.43 10.54
CA GLY A 134 -5.74 -15.46 11.24
C GLY A 134 -4.83 -16.21 12.22
N PRO A 135 -4.49 -15.59 13.36
CA PRO A 135 -3.57 -16.18 14.32
C PRO A 135 -4.08 -17.51 14.87
N THR A 136 -3.17 -18.42 15.21
CA THR A 136 -3.49 -19.69 15.89
C THR A 136 -3.54 -19.55 17.41
N ASP A 137 -3.04 -18.42 17.92
CA ASP A 137 -2.96 -18.06 19.33
C ASP A 137 -3.59 -16.67 19.51
N GLY A 138 -4.51 -16.53 20.46
CA GLY A 138 -5.24 -15.28 20.73
C GLY A 138 -4.39 -14.11 21.26
N HIS A 139 -3.12 -14.35 21.59
CA HIS A 139 -2.17 -13.30 22.01
C HIS A 139 -1.46 -12.62 20.82
N LEU A 140 -1.64 -13.13 19.62
CA LEU A 140 -1.05 -12.56 18.41
C LEU A 140 -1.97 -11.51 17.77
N PRO A 141 -1.40 -10.51 17.08
CA PRO A 141 -2.21 -9.61 16.27
C PRO A 141 -2.93 -10.39 15.16
N GLU A 142 -4.13 -9.94 14.81
CA GLU A 142 -4.96 -10.57 13.76
C GLU A 142 -4.25 -10.68 12.42
N ILE A 143 -3.36 -9.71 12.15
CA ILE A 143 -2.58 -9.64 10.93
C ILE A 143 -1.18 -9.10 11.23
N LYS A 144 -0.19 -9.61 10.53
CA LYS A 144 1.20 -9.14 10.60
C LYS A 144 1.81 -9.11 9.20
N LEU A 145 2.47 -8.02 8.88
CA LEU A 145 3.38 -7.95 7.73
C LEU A 145 4.79 -8.28 8.22
N ILE A 146 5.26 -9.47 7.85
CA ILE A 146 6.56 -10.01 8.26
C ILE A 146 7.58 -9.64 7.19
N ASP A 147 8.67 -8.98 7.60
CA ASP A 147 9.80 -8.65 6.73
C ASP A 147 10.92 -9.69 6.93
N ARG A 148 11.10 -10.55 5.95
CA ARG A 148 12.13 -11.62 5.96
C ARG A 148 13.57 -11.08 6.00
N GLY A 149 13.78 -9.83 5.64
CA GLY A 149 15.09 -9.18 5.72
C GLY A 149 15.41 -8.62 7.11
N CYS A 150 14.40 -8.49 7.97
CA CYS A 150 14.54 -7.88 9.31
C CYS A 150 14.31 -8.89 10.43
N GLU A 151 13.46 -9.88 10.21
CA GLU A 151 13.02 -10.81 11.26
C GLU A 151 13.64 -12.18 11.04
N ALA A 152 14.69 -12.50 11.83
CA ALA A 152 15.42 -13.76 11.69
C ALA A 152 14.55 -15.00 11.96
N ASP A 153 13.51 -14.86 12.78
CA ASP A 153 12.54 -15.91 13.15
C ASP A 153 11.26 -15.89 12.30
N TRP A 154 11.30 -15.25 11.14
CA TRP A 154 10.13 -15.03 10.27
C TRP A 154 9.35 -16.33 9.95
N GLU A 155 10.04 -17.47 9.80
CA GLU A 155 9.39 -18.77 9.53
C GLU A 155 8.54 -19.23 10.72
N GLN A 156 9.09 -19.13 11.93
CA GLN A 156 8.36 -19.47 13.15
C GLN A 156 7.15 -18.55 13.34
N GLN A 157 7.32 -17.26 13.06
CA GLN A 157 6.22 -16.30 13.13
C GLN A 157 5.14 -16.64 12.11
N ALA A 158 5.49 -16.89 10.84
CA ALA A 158 4.54 -17.24 9.80
C ALA A 158 3.74 -18.53 10.11
N GLN A 159 4.36 -19.51 10.79
CA GLN A 159 3.69 -20.73 11.21
C GLN A 159 2.61 -20.51 12.28
N ARG A 160 2.67 -19.42 13.03
CA ARG A 160 1.67 -19.06 14.05
C ARG A 160 0.40 -18.44 13.47
N TYR A 161 0.30 -18.34 12.14
CA TYR A 161 -0.88 -17.83 11.42
C TYR A 161 -1.46 -18.89 10.50
N ARG A 162 -2.79 -18.85 10.31
CA ARG A 162 -3.51 -19.80 9.46
C ARG A 162 -3.29 -19.57 7.98
N ALA A 163 -3.06 -18.32 7.58
CA ALA A 163 -2.85 -17.94 6.19
C ALA A 163 -1.64 -17.03 6.04
N CYS A 164 -0.93 -17.21 4.93
CA CYS A 164 0.18 -16.35 4.52
C CYS A 164 0.16 -16.14 3.01
N SER A 165 0.54 -14.95 2.58
CA SER A 165 0.80 -14.61 1.18
C SER A 165 2.10 -13.84 1.05
N GLN A 166 3.01 -14.31 0.18
CA GLN A 166 4.29 -13.67 -0.10
C GLN A 166 4.17 -12.75 -1.31
N SER A 167 4.73 -11.54 -1.21
CA SER A 167 4.88 -10.65 -2.36
C SER A 167 6.08 -9.71 -2.20
N ILE A 168 6.23 -8.76 -3.14
CA ILE A 168 7.36 -7.84 -3.21
C ILE A 168 7.27 -6.83 -2.06
N ARG A 169 8.37 -6.69 -1.31
CA ARG A 169 8.52 -5.65 -0.31
C ARG A 169 8.64 -4.28 -0.96
N MET A 170 7.85 -3.33 -0.53
CA MET A 170 7.88 -1.93 -0.96
C MET A 170 8.53 -1.01 0.07
N ILE A 171 8.08 -1.13 1.33
CA ILE A 171 8.62 -0.40 2.48
C ILE A 171 9.08 -1.43 3.49
N ASP A 172 10.36 -1.38 3.87
CA ASP A 172 10.94 -2.31 4.84
C ASP A 172 10.62 -1.92 6.30
N CYS A 173 11.08 -2.73 7.26
CA CYS A 173 10.91 -2.53 8.69
C CYS A 173 11.57 -1.24 9.23
N HIS A 174 12.46 -0.62 8.48
CA HIS A 174 13.12 0.66 8.80
C HIS A 174 12.50 1.85 8.06
N ARG A 175 11.36 1.64 7.38
CA ARG A 175 10.69 2.62 6.55
C ARG A 175 11.49 3.12 5.34
N ASN A 176 12.37 2.27 4.81
CA ASN A 176 13.08 2.59 3.58
C ASN A 176 12.26 2.16 2.36
N ASN A 177 12.34 2.97 1.30
CA ASN A 177 11.89 2.58 -0.03
C ASN A 177 12.83 1.51 -0.57
N THR A 178 12.33 0.29 -0.77
CA THR A 178 13.12 -0.84 -1.27
C THR A 178 12.94 -1.11 -2.76
N TRP A 179 12.10 -0.31 -3.43
CA TRP A 179 11.87 -0.47 -4.86
C TRP A 179 12.87 0.32 -5.68
N ALA A 180 13.63 -0.36 -6.51
CA ALA A 180 14.59 0.30 -7.39
C ALA A 180 13.88 1.21 -8.40
N PRO A 181 14.40 2.41 -8.69
CA PRO A 181 13.83 3.29 -9.71
C PRO A 181 13.90 2.62 -11.09
N LYS A 182 12.75 2.51 -11.75
CA LYS A 182 12.56 1.96 -13.10
C LYS A 182 11.48 2.77 -13.81
N PRO A 183 11.55 2.90 -15.16
CA PRO A 183 10.62 3.75 -15.90
C PRO A 183 9.20 3.17 -16.04
N GLN A 184 9.01 1.87 -15.79
CA GLN A 184 7.71 1.22 -15.92
C GLN A 184 6.74 1.75 -14.88
N ARG A 185 5.51 2.02 -15.32
CA ARG A 185 4.42 2.57 -14.52
C ARG A 185 3.17 1.71 -14.66
N TRP A 186 2.38 1.61 -13.60
CA TRP A 186 1.08 0.91 -13.63
C TRP A 186 0.14 1.35 -12.53
N SER A 187 -1.16 1.08 -12.71
CA SER A 187 -2.15 1.09 -11.62
C SER A 187 -1.74 0.11 -10.53
N SER A 188 -2.07 0.37 -9.27
CA SER A 188 -1.50 -0.44 -8.17
C SER A 188 -2.48 -0.73 -7.06
N ALA A 189 -2.41 -1.94 -6.51
CA ALA A 189 -3.00 -2.36 -5.26
C ALA A 189 -1.90 -2.77 -4.28
N VAL A 190 -1.91 -2.21 -3.06
CA VAL A 190 -0.83 -2.37 -2.08
C VAL A 190 -1.40 -2.61 -0.69
N TRP A 191 -0.74 -3.45 0.08
CA TRP A 191 -1.00 -3.64 1.50
C TRP A 191 0.05 -2.89 2.33
N GLY A 192 -0.40 -2.14 3.32
CA GLY A 192 0.48 -1.48 4.29
C GLY A 192 0.01 -1.69 5.73
N MET A 193 0.90 -1.38 6.66
CA MET A 193 0.62 -1.27 8.09
C MET A 193 1.05 0.12 8.56
N ASP A 194 0.20 0.80 9.34
CA ASP A 194 0.58 2.08 9.93
C ASP A 194 1.22 1.93 11.33
N ALA A 195 1.65 3.06 11.91
CA ALA A 195 2.28 3.10 13.23
C ALA A 195 1.33 2.72 14.37
N ASP A 196 0.03 2.73 14.14
CA ASP A 196 -1.00 2.36 15.11
C ASP A 196 -1.42 0.88 14.96
N GLY A 197 -0.74 0.12 14.07
CA GLY A 197 -1.04 -1.29 13.79
C GLY A 197 -2.30 -1.50 12.94
N GLN A 198 -2.81 -0.45 12.29
CA GLN A 198 -3.94 -0.55 11.40
C GLN A 198 -3.51 -1.08 10.03
N ALA A 199 -4.33 -1.90 9.42
CA ALA A 199 -4.12 -2.33 8.05
C ALA A 199 -4.53 -1.22 7.07
N LEU A 200 -3.67 -0.93 6.10
CA LEU A 200 -3.89 0.05 5.05
C LEU A 200 -3.96 -0.66 3.70
N LEU A 201 -5.14 -0.71 3.10
CA LEU A 201 -5.31 -1.20 1.74
C LEU A 201 -5.34 0.00 0.82
N THR A 202 -4.31 0.18 0.00
CA THR A 202 -4.22 1.32 -0.90
C THR A 202 -4.41 0.90 -2.35
N PHE A 203 -5.13 1.71 -3.08
CA PHE A 203 -5.37 1.55 -4.51
C PHE A 203 -5.12 2.86 -5.24
N CYS A 204 -4.41 2.80 -6.35
CA CYS A 204 -4.22 3.92 -7.25
C CYS A 204 -4.44 3.49 -8.70
N ARG A 205 -5.40 4.11 -9.38
CA ARG A 205 -5.64 3.87 -10.80
C ARG A 205 -4.63 4.59 -11.69
N SER A 206 -4.24 5.81 -11.29
CA SER A 206 -3.22 6.59 -11.99
C SER A 206 -1.88 5.86 -11.95
N PRO A 207 -1.18 5.70 -13.09
CA PRO A 207 0.06 4.97 -13.15
C PRO A 207 1.22 5.77 -12.56
N TYR A 208 1.92 5.14 -11.63
CA TYR A 208 3.20 5.61 -11.09
C TYR A 208 4.27 4.54 -11.27
N THR A 209 5.55 4.95 -11.30
CA THR A 209 6.62 4.00 -11.00
C THR A 209 6.43 3.54 -9.56
N MET A 210 6.75 2.29 -9.24
CA MET A 210 6.59 1.83 -7.86
C MET A 210 7.55 2.52 -6.90
N HIS A 211 8.70 2.97 -7.40
CA HIS A 211 9.61 3.80 -6.61
C HIS A 211 8.92 5.11 -6.16
N ASP A 212 8.35 5.85 -7.12
CA ASP A 212 7.63 7.09 -6.81
C ASP A 212 6.40 6.84 -5.95
N TYR A 213 5.67 5.74 -6.19
CA TYR A 213 4.50 5.40 -5.38
C TYR A 213 4.87 5.13 -3.92
N VAL A 214 5.98 4.43 -3.67
CA VAL A 214 6.51 4.24 -2.31
C VAL A 214 6.86 5.57 -1.66
N ASP A 215 7.55 6.46 -2.38
CA ASP A 215 7.92 7.78 -1.85
C ASP A 215 6.68 8.64 -1.52
N ILE A 216 5.64 8.59 -2.37
CA ILE A 216 4.35 9.24 -2.10
C ILE A 216 3.73 8.69 -0.81
N LEU A 217 3.72 7.37 -0.61
CA LEU A 217 3.18 6.75 0.60
C LEU A 217 3.98 7.14 1.85
N LEU A 218 5.30 7.15 1.78
CA LEU A 218 6.20 7.51 2.88
C LEU A 218 6.06 8.98 3.31
N GLN A 219 5.83 9.87 2.34
CA GLN A 219 5.65 11.32 2.56
C GLN A 219 4.21 11.67 2.95
N SER A 220 3.26 10.77 2.76
CA SER A 220 1.86 11.00 3.11
C SER A 220 1.64 11.02 4.63
N PRO A 221 0.53 11.61 5.10
CA PRO A 221 0.19 11.60 6.53
C PRO A 221 -0.33 10.25 7.05
N LEU A 222 -0.20 9.17 6.28
CA LEU A 222 -0.62 7.81 6.66
C LEU A 222 0.18 7.22 7.81
N ARG A 223 1.39 7.73 8.10
CA ARG A 223 2.32 7.15 9.07
C ARG A 223 2.63 5.68 8.78
N ILE A 224 2.64 5.30 7.49
CA ILE A 224 2.90 3.93 7.06
C ILE A 224 4.28 3.45 7.53
N GLN A 225 4.35 2.23 8.06
CA GLN A 225 5.57 1.63 8.59
C GLN A 225 6.16 0.61 7.63
N GLN A 226 5.31 -0.24 7.07
CA GLN A 226 5.70 -1.29 6.14
C GLN A 226 4.68 -1.36 5.01
N ALA A 227 5.11 -1.79 3.81
CA ALA A 227 4.22 -2.03 2.70
C ALA A 227 4.69 -3.18 1.81
N MET A 228 3.71 -3.87 1.24
CA MET A 228 3.85 -4.98 0.33
C MET A 228 3.01 -4.74 -0.93
N TYR A 229 3.63 -4.90 -2.09
CA TYR A 229 2.94 -4.89 -3.37
C TYR A 229 2.03 -6.11 -3.51
N LEU A 230 0.82 -5.89 -3.99
CA LEU A 230 -0.13 -6.99 -4.22
C LEU A 230 -0.33 -7.26 -5.71
N GLU A 231 -0.67 -6.22 -6.48
CA GLU A 231 -0.93 -6.37 -7.91
C GLU A 231 -0.86 -5.02 -8.63
N GLY A 232 -0.65 -5.07 -9.95
CA GLY A 232 -0.62 -3.90 -10.83
C GLY A 232 -1.44 -4.04 -12.08
N GLY A 233 -1.40 -2.99 -12.90
CA GLY A 233 -2.08 -2.98 -14.18
C GLY A 233 -3.60 -3.16 -14.06
N PRO A 234 -4.24 -3.77 -15.08
CA PRO A 234 -5.68 -4.01 -15.09
C PRO A 234 -6.17 -4.92 -13.97
N GLU A 235 -5.31 -5.78 -13.44
CA GLU A 235 -5.63 -6.75 -12.38
C GLU A 235 -5.70 -6.11 -10.99
N ALA A 236 -5.06 -4.96 -10.77
CA ALA A 236 -5.13 -4.26 -9.49
C ALA A 236 -6.59 -3.96 -9.12
N SER A 237 -7.02 -4.37 -7.93
CA SER A 237 -8.43 -4.25 -7.53
C SER A 237 -8.58 -4.01 -6.03
N LEU A 238 -9.50 -3.13 -5.67
CA LEU A 238 -9.98 -2.94 -4.31
C LEU A 238 -11.50 -2.73 -4.37
N TYR A 239 -12.23 -3.53 -3.61
CA TYR A 239 -13.67 -3.33 -3.44
C TYR A 239 -13.99 -3.12 -1.96
N VAL A 240 -14.90 -2.20 -1.68
CA VAL A 240 -15.46 -1.98 -0.33
C VAL A 240 -16.95 -1.67 -0.42
N LYS A 241 -17.71 -2.28 0.50
CA LYS A 241 -19.14 -2.00 0.70
C LYS A 241 -19.46 -1.96 2.18
N SER A 242 -19.94 -0.82 2.65
CA SER A 242 -20.37 -0.62 4.03
C SER A 242 -21.51 0.40 4.08
N GLY A 243 -22.68 -0.02 4.51
CA GLY A 243 -23.91 0.81 4.49
C GLY A 243 -24.19 1.32 3.07
N PRO A 244 -24.40 2.64 2.89
CA PRO A 244 -24.66 3.24 1.59
C PRO A 244 -23.42 3.40 0.71
N THR A 245 -22.23 3.27 1.28
CA THR A 245 -20.97 3.47 0.56
C THR A 245 -20.56 2.19 -0.15
N GLU A 246 -20.36 2.29 -1.46
CA GLU A 246 -19.83 1.23 -2.30
C GLU A 246 -18.75 1.82 -3.23
N ARG A 247 -17.58 1.18 -3.28
CA ARG A 247 -16.50 1.51 -4.22
C ARG A 247 -16.01 0.23 -4.88
N ASN A 248 -16.04 0.20 -6.20
CA ASN A 248 -15.47 -0.87 -7.01
C ASN A 248 -14.31 -0.27 -7.81
N LEU A 249 -13.10 -0.44 -7.31
CA LEU A 249 -11.88 0.14 -7.85
C LEU A 249 -11.09 -0.94 -8.60
N PHE A 250 -10.69 -0.64 -9.83
CA PHE A 250 -9.89 -1.53 -10.67
C PHE A 250 -8.95 -0.73 -11.54
N GLY A 251 -7.80 -1.32 -11.83
CA GLY A 251 -6.75 -0.71 -12.59
C GLY A 251 -7.00 -0.69 -14.10
N SER A 252 -6.08 -0.08 -14.81
CA SER A 252 -6.13 0.01 -16.27
C SER A 252 -4.74 -0.01 -16.88
N TYR A 253 -3.90 0.93 -16.47
CA TYR A 253 -2.63 1.19 -17.11
C TYR A 253 -1.53 0.22 -16.66
N GLU A 254 -0.77 -0.25 -17.65
CA GLU A 254 0.50 -0.96 -17.44
C GLU A 254 1.42 -0.74 -18.65
N THR A 255 2.64 -0.25 -18.40
CA THR A 255 3.66 -0.02 -19.44
C THR A 255 4.00 -1.32 -20.19
N GLY A 256 3.92 -1.30 -21.50
CA GLY A 256 4.21 -2.44 -22.37
C GLY A 256 3.04 -3.43 -22.52
N PHE A 257 1.88 -3.18 -21.88
CA PHE A 257 0.70 -4.04 -21.99
C PHE A 257 -0.56 -3.24 -22.31
N THR A 258 -1.05 -2.39 -21.39
CA THR A 258 -2.23 -1.54 -21.56
C THR A 258 -1.88 -0.10 -21.21
N GLU A 259 -1.44 0.69 -22.18
CA GLU A 259 -0.94 2.06 -21.95
C GLU A 259 -2.04 3.12 -22.07
N ASN A 260 -3.22 2.85 -21.50
CA ASN A 260 -4.36 3.77 -21.45
C ASN A 260 -5.19 3.61 -20.16
N ASP A 261 -6.16 4.50 -19.97
CA ASP A 261 -7.10 4.45 -18.83
C ASP A 261 -8.52 4.04 -19.26
N ASP A 262 -8.63 3.15 -20.24
CA ASP A 262 -9.89 2.79 -20.88
C ASP A 262 -10.59 1.57 -20.31
N SER A 263 -10.00 0.85 -19.34
CA SER A 263 -10.63 -0.31 -18.70
C SER A 263 -12.01 0.04 -18.14
N LYS A 264 -13.04 -0.68 -18.60
CA LYS A 264 -14.44 -0.46 -18.21
C LYS A 264 -14.97 -1.51 -17.24
N ALA A 265 -14.22 -2.58 -16.99
CA ALA A 265 -14.62 -3.68 -16.13
C ALA A 265 -13.45 -4.18 -15.28
N ALA A 266 -13.77 -4.60 -14.06
CA ALA A 266 -12.81 -5.21 -13.15
C ALA A 266 -12.37 -6.59 -13.66
N PHE A 267 -11.11 -6.91 -13.45
CA PHE A 267 -10.50 -8.18 -13.83
C PHE A 267 -10.92 -9.31 -12.85
N PRO A 268 -11.19 -10.54 -13.34
CA PRO A 268 -11.45 -11.67 -12.46
C PRO A 268 -10.17 -12.18 -11.79
N LEU A 269 -10.14 -12.16 -10.47
CA LEU A 269 -9.00 -12.52 -9.64
C LEU A 269 -9.07 -13.95 -9.15
N PRO A 270 -7.95 -14.72 -9.18
CA PRO A 270 -7.91 -16.06 -8.63
C PRO A 270 -7.77 -16.08 -7.11
N ASN A 271 -7.08 -15.10 -6.54
CA ASN A 271 -6.74 -15.05 -5.11
C ASN A 271 -6.97 -13.66 -4.56
N VAL A 272 -7.66 -13.56 -3.44
CA VAL A 272 -7.96 -12.28 -2.79
C VAL A 272 -7.86 -12.37 -1.27
N ILE A 273 -7.60 -11.23 -0.63
CA ILE A 273 -7.75 -11.07 0.81
C ILE A 273 -9.10 -10.40 1.05
N GLY A 274 -9.98 -11.11 1.73
CA GLY A 274 -11.28 -10.62 2.15
C GLY A 274 -11.26 -10.11 3.57
N ILE A 275 -11.99 -9.02 3.83
CA ILE A 275 -12.15 -8.38 5.13
C ILE A 275 -13.58 -8.62 5.63
N MET A 276 -13.72 -9.10 6.84
CA MET A 276 -15.00 -9.39 7.46
C MET A 276 -15.04 -8.88 8.91
N LYS A 277 -16.20 -8.47 9.39
CA LYS A 277 -16.38 -8.13 10.80
C LYS A 277 -16.22 -9.37 11.67
N LYS A 278 -15.54 -9.23 12.81
CA LYS A 278 -15.44 -10.28 13.82
C LYS A 278 -16.76 -10.57 14.51
#